data_434e3addd40bbe29a591a9bcb808b1c9
#
_entry.id   434e3addd40bbe29a591a9bcb808b1c9
#
_cell.length_a   1.000
_cell.length_b   1.000
_cell.length_c   1.000
_cell.angle_alpha   90.00
_cell.angle_beta   90.00
_cell.angle_gamma   90.00
#
_symmetry.space_group_name_H-M   'P 1'
#
loop_
_entity.id
_entity.type
_entity.pdbx_description
1 polymer ?
#
loop_
_entity_poly.entity_id
_entity_poly.type
_entity_poly.pdbx_seq_one_letter_code
_entity_poly.pdbx_strand_id
1 'polypeptide(L)'
;MKKYRKYIIAVMTVLLIVVGLTACGKSTAQDLQSHQWTFASSKDNGMAATAKFSKSNLTLTQAGFSEVYTYKLIENKGNEQIKLIGKNSVSGSTETRLFKIKKQSDKYKLTPINTLAKSDTGTVSLIPK
;
A
#
# COMPACT_ATOMS: atom_id res chain seq x y z
N MET A 1 49.20 4.62 1.79
CA MET A 1 48.17 4.11 0.87
C MET A 1 47.63 2.73 1.21
N LYS A 2 48.42 1.82 1.78
CA LYS A 2 47.92 0.52 2.20
C LYS A 2 46.90 0.59 3.35
N LYS A 3 46.92 1.62 4.18
CA LYS A 3 45.96 1.83 5.28
C LYS A 3 44.54 2.16 4.80
N TYR A 4 44.41 2.82 3.66
CA TYR A 4 43.11 3.25 3.12
C TYR A 4 42.37 2.13 2.39
N ARG A 5 43.09 1.16 1.85
CA ARG A 5 42.49 0.01 1.16
C ARG A 5 41.62 -0.86 2.08
N LYS A 6 42.07 -1.04 3.32
CA LYS A 6 41.32 -1.85 4.30
C LYS A 6 40.02 -1.17 4.70
N TYR A 7 40.02 0.14 4.83
CA TYR A 7 38.82 0.92 5.19
C TYR A 7 37.82 1.00 4.05
N ILE A 8 38.31 1.15 2.82
CA ILE A 8 37.45 1.19 1.63
C ILE A 8 36.73 -0.15 1.43
N ILE A 9 37.40 -1.26 1.61
CA ILE A 9 36.81 -2.60 1.52
C ILE A 9 35.77 -2.81 2.61
N ALA A 10 36.05 -2.39 3.84
CA ALA A 10 35.13 -2.50 4.96
C ALA A 10 33.87 -1.65 4.74
N VAL A 11 34.04 -0.42 4.25
CA VAL A 11 32.92 0.47 3.96
C VAL A 11 32.06 -0.08 2.80
N MET A 12 32.68 -0.61 1.74
CA MET A 12 31.94 -1.23 0.65
C MET A 12 31.19 -2.49 1.09
N THR A 13 31.76 -3.28 1.99
CA THR A 13 31.09 -4.48 2.53
C THR A 13 29.85 -4.08 3.35
N VAL A 14 29.97 -3.04 4.17
CA VAL A 14 28.84 -2.53 4.97
C VAL A 14 27.76 -1.95 4.06
N LEU A 15 28.11 -1.22 3.02
CA LEU A 15 27.16 -0.70 2.03
C LEU A 15 26.44 -1.82 1.28
N LEU A 16 27.15 -2.89 0.92
CA LEU A 16 26.55 -4.05 0.26
C LEU A 16 25.55 -4.78 1.17
N ILE A 17 25.84 -4.88 2.47
CA ILE A 17 24.93 -5.47 3.44
C ILE A 17 23.66 -4.64 3.58
N VAL A 18 23.77 -3.32 3.63
CA VAL A 18 22.61 -2.41 3.69
C VAL A 18 21.77 -2.51 2.42
N VAL A 19 22.40 -2.53 1.26
CA VAL A 19 21.71 -2.71 -0.03
C VAL A 19 21.08 -4.10 -0.12
N GLY A 20 21.76 -5.13 0.40
CA GLY A 20 21.22 -6.48 0.46
C GLY A 20 19.98 -6.62 1.33
N LEU A 21 19.94 -5.92 2.47
CA LEU A 21 18.77 -5.90 3.36
C LEU A 21 17.58 -5.17 2.72
N THR A 22 17.83 -4.10 1.98
CA THR A 22 16.76 -3.38 1.24
C THR A 22 16.31 -4.15 0.00
N ALA A 23 17.16 -4.98 -0.61
CA ALA A 23 16.82 -5.77 -1.78
C ALA A 23 16.07 -7.07 -1.42
N CYS A 24 16.17 -7.57 -0.17
CA CYS A 24 15.53 -8.81 0.28
C CYS A 24 14.03 -8.69 0.53
N GLY A 25 13.45 -7.49 0.46
CA GLY A 25 12.02 -7.29 0.61
C GLY A 25 11.63 -5.92 0.11
N LYS A 26 10.71 -5.89 -0.84
CA LYS A 26 10.06 -4.62 -1.21
C LYS A 26 9.25 -4.14 -0.03
N SER A 27 9.29 -2.84 0.26
CA SER A 27 8.34 -2.24 1.19
C SER A 27 6.93 -2.40 0.63
N THR A 28 5.93 -2.33 1.50
CA THR A 28 4.53 -2.39 1.07
C THR A 28 4.24 -1.32 0.01
N ALA A 29 4.73 -0.10 0.22
CA ALA A 29 4.54 0.99 -0.73
C ALA A 29 5.13 0.67 -2.10
N GLN A 30 6.35 0.14 -2.15
CA GLN A 30 7.00 -0.22 -3.40
C GLN A 30 6.25 -1.35 -4.13
N ASP A 31 5.79 -2.34 -3.40
CA ASP A 31 5.05 -3.46 -3.97
C ASP A 31 3.70 -2.99 -4.52
N LEU A 32 2.97 -2.17 -3.78
CA LEU A 32 1.71 -1.61 -4.24
C LEU A 32 1.89 -0.77 -5.52
N GLN A 33 2.96 -0.01 -5.61
CA GLN A 33 3.25 0.83 -6.78
C GLN A 33 3.77 0.04 -7.99
N SER A 34 4.27 -1.18 -7.77
CA SER A 34 4.88 -1.99 -8.83
C SER A 34 3.86 -2.74 -9.71
N HIS A 35 2.62 -2.86 -9.25
CA HIS A 35 1.56 -3.57 -9.96
C HIS A 35 0.30 -2.73 -10.04
N GLN A 36 -0.57 -3.07 -11.00
CA GLN A 36 -1.99 -2.77 -10.88
C GLN A 36 -2.65 -3.89 -10.11
N TRP A 37 -3.73 -3.59 -9.41
CA TRP A 37 -4.40 -4.54 -8.54
C TRP A 37 -5.88 -4.60 -8.86
N THR A 38 -6.48 -5.75 -8.65
CA THR A 38 -7.93 -5.88 -8.57
C THR A 38 -8.34 -5.57 -7.13
N PHE A 39 -9.14 -4.54 -6.95
CA PHE A 39 -9.67 -4.11 -5.66
C PHE A 39 -11.04 -4.76 -5.48
N ALA A 40 -11.08 -5.81 -4.71
CA ALA A 40 -12.31 -6.59 -4.47
C ALA A 40 -12.82 -6.31 -3.07
N SER A 41 -13.97 -5.64 -2.98
CA SER A 41 -14.63 -5.29 -1.73
C SER A 41 -15.68 -6.33 -1.39
N SER A 42 -15.78 -6.72 -0.11
CA SER A 42 -16.79 -7.69 0.34
C SER A 42 -18.21 -7.13 0.26
N LYS A 43 -18.37 -5.83 0.16
CA LYS A 43 -19.66 -5.13 0.06
C LYS A 43 -20.17 -4.91 -1.37
N ASP A 44 -19.33 -5.14 -2.37
CA ASP A 44 -19.64 -4.77 -3.77
C ASP A 44 -20.27 -5.90 -4.59
N ASN A 45 -20.83 -6.91 -3.96
CA ASN A 45 -21.55 -8.00 -4.64
C ASN A 45 -20.79 -8.62 -5.84
N GLY A 46 -19.49 -8.75 -5.70
CA GLY A 46 -18.62 -9.30 -6.74
C GLY A 46 -18.13 -8.31 -7.77
N MET A 47 -18.50 -7.05 -7.68
CA MET A 47 -17.92 -6.00 -8.53
C MET A 47 -16.55 -5.63 -8.01
N ALA A 48 -15.59 -5.52 -8.93
CA ALA A 48 -14.21 -5.20 -8.59
C ALA A 48 -13.74 -3.99 -9.38
N ALA A 49 -12.94 -3.15 -8.73
CA ALA A 49 -12.30 -2.01 -9.36
C ALA A 49 -10.85 -2.33 -9.69
N THR A 50 -10.27 -1.60 -10.62
CA THR A 50 -8.82 -1.61 -10.84
C THR A 50 -8.19 -0.56 -9.96
N ALA A 51 -7.22 -0.97 -9.14
CA ALA A 51 -6.48 -0.09 -8.24
C ALA A 51 -5.08 0.17 -8.80
N LYS A 52 -4.73 1.43 -8.87
CA LYS A 52 -3.38 1.86 -9.27
C LYS A 52 -2.83 2.77 -8.20
N PHE A 53 -1.70 2.37 -7.62
CA PHE A 53 -1.02 3.15 -6.60
C PHE A 53 0.10 3.96 -7.22
N SER A 54 0.13 5.24 -6.94
CA SER A 54 1.27 6.11 -7.19
C SER A 54 2.00 6.36 -5.87
N LYS A 55 2.92 7.32 -5.84
CA LYS A 55 3.68 7.64 -4.64
C LYS A 55 2.80 8.05 -3.46
N SER A 56 1.70 8.76 -3.72
CA SER A 56 0.81 9.29 -2.67
C SER A 56 -0.67 9.08 -2.94
N ASN A 57 -1.05 8.56 -4.11
CA ASN A 57 -2.44 8.46 -4.51
C ASN A 57 -2.81 7.04 -4.89
N LEU A 58 -4.04 6.68 -4.57
CA LEU A 58 -4.70 5.47 -5.07
C LEU A 58 -5.81 5.89 -6.02
N THR A 59 -5.75 5.39 -7.24
CA THR A 59 -6.82 5.59 -8.24
C THR A 59 -7.59 4.29 -8.40
N LEU A 60 -8.89 4.34 -8.14
CA LEU A 60 -9.81 3.22 -8.36
C LEU A 60 -10.62 3.51 -9.61
N THR A 61 -10.59 2.59 -10.57
CA THR A 61 -11.33 2.70 -11.81
C THR A 61 -12.30 1.55 -11.93
N GLN A 62 -13.57 1.86 -12.16
CA GLN A 62 -14.63 0.87 -12.31
C GLN A 62 -15.65 1.38 -13.32
N ALA A 63 -15.96 0.58 -14.33
CA ALA A 63 -16.98 0.88 -15.34
C ALA A 63 -16.79 2.27 -16.00
N GLY A 64 -15.56 2.70 -16.23
CA GLY A 64 -15.26 4.00 -16.84
C GLY A 64 -15.22 5.17 -15.86
N PHE A 65 -15.55 4.96 -14.61
CA PHE A 65 -15.46 5.98 -13.56
C PHE A 65 -14.18 5.80 -12.76
N SER A 66 -13.55 6.91 -12.41
CA SER A 66 -12.32 6.89 -11.60
C SER A 66 -12.50 7.74 -10.35
N GLU A 67 -12.04 7.21 -9.23
CA GLU A 67 -11.95 7.94 -7.96
C GLU A 67 -10.51 7.95 -7.49
N VAL A 68 -10.08 9.09 -6.96
CA VAL A 68 -8.72 9.26 -6.48
C VAL A 68 -8.74 9.51 -4.98
N TYR A 69 -7.94 8.72 -4.25
CA TYR A 69 -7.72 8.86 -2.82
C TYR A 69 -6.26 9.18 -2.56
N THR A 70 -5.99 9.95 -1.53
CA THR A 70 -4.65 10.02 -0.96
C THR A 70 -4.49 8.84 -0.01
N TYR A 71 -3.39 8.11 -0.10
CA TYR A 71 -3.15 7.01 0.83
C TYR A 71 -1.89 7.24 1.64
N LYS A 72 -1.89 6.72 2.85
CA LYS A 72 -0.73 6.71 3.74
C LYS A 72 -0.61 5.33 4.38
N LEU A 73 0.61 4.83 4.44
CA LEU A 73 0.93 3.61 5.17
C LEU A 73 1.47 4.01 6.54
N ILE A 74 0.92 3.39 7.57
CA ILE A 74 1.25 3.68 8.97
C ILE A 74 1.67 2.37 9.62
N GLU A 75 2.85 2.37 10.23
CA GLU A 75 3.29 1.24 11.04
C GLU A 75 2.95 1.50 12.50
N ASN A 76 2.24 0.59 13.12
CA ASN A 76 1.79 0.70 14.49
C ASN A 76 2.09 -0.62 15.22
N LYS A 77 3.09 -0.62 16.10
CA LYS A 77 3.48 -1.76 16.94
C LYS A 77 3.64 -3.08 16.16
N GLY A 78 4.36 -3.02 15.04
CA GLY A 78 4.56 -4.19 14.19
C GLY A 78 3.39 -4.54 13.27
N ASN A 79 2.29 -3.80 13.35
CA ASN A 79 1.15 -3.93 12.45
C ASN A 79 1.13 -2.77 11.47
N GLU A 80 0.94 -3.06 10.20
CA GLU A 80 0.86 -2.05 9.16
C GLU A 80 -0.60 -1.71 8.88
N GLN A 81 -0.86 -0.42 8.71
CA GLN A 81 -2.20 0.10 8.38
C GLN A 81 -2.12 0.94 7.13
N ILE A 82 -3.21 0.98 6.38
CA ILE A 82 -3.36 1.88 5.26
C ILE A 82 -4.55 2.80 5.50
N LYS A 83 -4.32 4.10 5.32
CA LYS A 83 -5.34 5.13 5.45
C LYS A 83 -5.66 5.65 4.07
N LEU A 84 -6.94 5.61 3.68
CA LEU A 84 -7.42 6.16 2.43
C LEU A 84 -8.21 7.44 2.73
N ILE A 85 -7.77 8.55 2.17
CA ILE A 85 -8.36 9.87 2.41
C ILE A 85 -8.96 10.36 1.11
N GLY A 86 -10.26 10.59 1.11
CA GLY A 86 -10.99 11.11 -0.04
C GLY A 86 -11.98 12.19 0.37
N LYS A 87 -12.60 12.81 -0.62
CA LYS A 87 -13.67 13.80 -0.39
C LYS A 87 -15.00 13.19 -0.75
N ASN A 88 -16.00 13.45 0.08
CA ASN A 88 -17.37 13.14 -0.26
C ASN A 88 -17.83 14.07 -1.40
N SER A 89 -18.34 13.50 -2.48
CA SER A 89 -18.74 14.25 -3.67
C SER A 89 -19.96 15.15 -3.43
N VAL A 90 -20.77 14.83 -2.43
CA VAL A 90 -21.99 15.57 -2.12
C VAL A 90 -21.72 16.70 -1.13
N SER A 91 -21.06 16.38 -0.01
CA SER A 91 -20.83 17.35 1.07
C SER A 91 -19.51 18.10 0.96
N GLY A 92 -18.54 17.59 0.17
CA GLY A 92 -17.19 18.13 0.07
C GLY A 92 -16.34 17.87 1.31
N SER A 93 -16.85 17.14 2.30
CA SER A 93 -16.11 16.81 3.51
C SER A 93 -15.06 15.75 3.26
N THR A 94 -13.96 15.80 4.00
CA THR A 94 -12.92 14.80 3.94
C THR A 94 -13.36 13.54 4.67
N GLU A 95 -13.26 12.41 4.00
CA GLU A 95 -13.57 11.11 4.58
C GLU A 95 -12.31 10.25 4.64
N THR A 96 -12.14 9.56 5.75
CA THR A 96 -10.99 8.69 5.99
C THR A 96 -11.45 7.27 6.22
N ARG A 97 -10.87 6.34 5.46
CA ARG A 97 -11.07 4.90 5.64
C ARG A 97 -9.77 4.30 6.12
N LEU A 98 -9.82 3.59 7.23
CA LEU A 98 -8.65 3.01 7.86
C LEU A 98 -8.74 1.49 7.82
N PHE A 99 -7.69 0.86 7.33
CA PHE A 99 -7.59 -0.60 7.20
C PHE A 99 -6.29 -1.10 7.79
N LYS A 100 -6.33 -2.29 8.36
CA LYS A 100 -5.14 -3.08 8.61
C LYS A 100 -4.75 -3.76 7.29
N ILE A 101 -3.50 -3.61 6.86
CA ILE A 101 -3.03 -4.22 5.62
C ILE A 101 -2.05 -5.35 5.93
N LYS A 102 -2.29 -6.50 5.34
CA LYS A 102 -1.44 -7.68 5.54
C LYS A 102 -1.22 -8.41 4.23
N LYS A 103 0.04 -8.71 3.94
CA LYS A 103 0.38 -9.49 2.75
C LYS A 103 0.10 -10.97 2.99
N GLN A 104 -0.58 -11.59 2.04
CA GLN A 104 -0.87 -13.03 2.03
C GLN A 104 -0.45 -13.58 0.67
N SER A 105 0.72 -14.23 0.59
CA SER A 105 1.31 -14.68 -0.66
C SER A 105 1.62 -13.48 -1.57
N ASP A 106 0.99 -13.37 -2.73
CA ASP A 106 1.14 -12.23 -3.65
C ASP A 106 0.02 -11.18 -3.52
N LYS A 107 -0.92 -11.41 -2.61
CA LYS A 107 -2.10 -10.58 -2.42
C LYS A 107 -2.00 -9.77 -1.12
N TYR A 108 -2.83 -8.75 -1.00
CA TYR A 108 -2.99 -8.03 0.25
C TYR A 108 -4.42 -8.12 0.73
N LYS A 109 -4.58 -8.33 2.03
CA LYS A 109 -5.88 -8.27 2.69
C LYS A 109 -5.95 -6.98 3.51
N LEU A 110 -7.00 -6.21 3.27
CA LEU A 110 -7.29 -4.99 4.00
C LEU A 110 -8.50 -5.24 4.90
N THR A 111 -8.25 -5.24 6.21
CA THR A 111 -9.31 -5.43 7.20
C THR A 111 -9.76 -4.06 7.72
N PRO A 112 -11.04 -3.70 7.60
CA PRO A 112 -11.50 -2.38 8.00
C PRO A 112 -11.38 -2.18 9.51
N ILE A 113 -10.94 -0.98 9.92
CA ILE A 113 -10.75 -0.63 11.32
C ILE A 113 -11.81 0.37 11.76
N ASN A 114 -12.02 1.45 11.00
CA ASN A 114 -12.99 2.47 11.39
C ASN A 114 -14.39 2.18 10.83
N THR A 115 -15.38 2.88 11.35
CA THR A 115 -16.79 2.67 11.01
C THR A 115 -17.06 2.87 9.52
N LEU A 116 -16.48 3.91 8.93
CA LEU A 116 -16.69 4.22 7.51
C LEU A 116 -16.15 3.11 6.62
N ALA A 117 -14.95 2.60 6.89
CA ALA A 117 -14.38 1.50 6.12
C ALA A 117 -15.23 0.23 6.26
N LYS A 118 -15.73 -0.06 7.46
CA LYS A 118 -16.58 -1.23 7.71
C LYS A 118 -17.90 -1.15 6.95
N SER A 119 -18.52 0.02 6.91
CA SER A 119 -19.83 0.20 6.26
C SER A 119 -19.71 0.35 4.75
N ASP A 120 -18.66 0.98 4.26
CA ASP A 120 -18.49 1.30 2.84
C ASP A 120 -17.95 0.13 2.02
N THR A 121 -16.83 -0.45 2.45
CA THR A 121 -16.16 -1.51 1.69
C THR A 121 -16.17 -2.86 2.39
N GLY A 122 -16.17 -2.89 3.72
CA GLY A 122 -15.87 -4.09 4.46
C GLY A 122 -14.43 -4.54 4.20
N THR A 123 -14.20 -5.83 4.17
CA THR A 123 -12.88 -6.40 3.88
C THR A 123 -12.55 -6.24 2.39
N VAL A 124 -11.33 -5.82 2.09
CA VAL A 124 -10.85 -5.62 0.72
C VAL A 124 -9.70 -6.58 0.45
N SER A 125 -9.70 -7.16 -0.73
CA SER A 125 -8.58 -7.95 -1.25
C SER A 125 -7.95 -7.22 -2.43
N LEU A 126 -6.64 -7.07 -2.41
CA LEU A 126 -5.86 -6.56 -3.53
C LEU A 126 -5.17 -7.73 -4.20
N ILE A 127 -5.58 -8.02 -5.42
CA ILE A 127 -5.06 -9.15 -6.20
C ILE A 127 -4.25 -8.57 -7.36
N PRO A 128 -2.97 -8.94 -7.53
CA PRO A 128 -2.15 -8.40 -8.60
C PRO A 128 -2.70 -8.79 -9.96
N LYS A 129 -2.66 -7.83 -10.87
CA LYS A 129 -3.05 -8.03 -12.26
C LYS A 129 -1.90 -8.47 -13.13
#